data_336aecb5c693a42c01b7ce2e0bc07a56
#
_entry.id   336aecb5c693a42c01b7ce2e0bc07a56
#
_cell.length_a   1.000
_cell.length_b   1.000
_cell.length_c   1.000
_cell.angle_alpha   90.00
_cell.angle_beta   90.00
_cell.angle_gamma   90.00
#
_symmetry.space_group_name_H-M   'P 1'
#
loop_
_entity.id
_entity.type
_entity.pdbx_description
1 polymer ?
#
loop_
_entity_poly.entity_id
_entity_poly.type
_entity_poly.pdbx_seq_one_letter_code
_entity_poly.pdbx_strand_id
1 'polypeptide(L)'
;MSLYAESKEYLLAKLKEAGVKSKPYTALKRLEKSQESHVSAVIFDKETITRNGSKKIYRDQQGAQKKRWKVFNRDLAFAVIIGDYSDDTVEALFEKFLASLDRGIWVNGDFVPIEVEDAEWADEEDSILKARVAVRVMVIFSGGFYRDTDFGPLTHVEINAIEKSNGKEPVNG
;
A
#
# COMPACT_ATOMS: atom_id res chain seq x y z
N MET A 1 -6.87 -8.75 8.52
CA MET A 1 -7.45 -7.39 8.34
C MET A 1 -7.41 -6.96 6.86
N SER A 2 -8.20 -6.01 6.47
CA SER A 2 -8.17 -5.51 5.10
C SER A 2 -6.98 -4.57 4.89
N LEU A 3 -6.50 -4.47 3.65
CA LEU A 3 -5.43 -3.52 3.28
C LEU A 3 -5.76 -2.09 3.73
N TYR A 4 -7.01 -1.65 3.56
CA TYR A 4 -7.46 -0.33 4.01
C TYR A 4 -7.28 -0.12 5.53
N ALA A 5 -7.72 -1.08 6.34
CA ALA A 5 -7.62 -0.96 7.80
C ALA A 5 -6.16 -0.96 8.26
N GLU A 6 -5.35 -1.89 7.76
CA GLU A 6 -3.92 -1.98 8.09
C GLU A 6 -3.16 -0.71 7.71
N SER A 7 -3.37 -0.18 6.49
CA SER A 7 -2.72 1.03 6.02
C SER A 7 -3.09 2.24 6.88
N LYS A 8 -4.37 2.38 7.21
CA LYS A 8 -4.86 3.46 8.06
C LYS A 8 -4.28 3.40 9.48
N GLU A 9 -4.32 2.23 10.12
CA GLU A 9 -3.78 2.02 11.46
C GLU A 9 -2.27 2.25 11.50
N TYR A 10 -1.55 1.80 10.47
CA TYR A 10 -0.13 2.05 10.33
C TYR A 10 0.19 3.55 10.32
N LEU A 11 -0.50 4.35 9.48
CA LEU A 11 -0.28 5.80 9.42
C LEU A 11 -0.62 6.51 10.73
N LEU A 12 -1.70 6.09 11.41
CA LEU A 12 -2.05 6.63 12.72
C LEU A 12 -0.96 6.34 13.77
N ALA A 13 -0.39 5.14 13.75
CA ALA A 13 0.72 4.77 14.63
C ALA A 13 1.98 5.59 14.34
N LYS A 14 2.31 5.82 13.04
CA LYS A 14 3.47 6.62 12.63
C LYS A 14 3.34 8.10 13.01
N LEU A 15 2.15 8.68 12.92
CA LEU A 15 1.91 10.04 13.43
C LEU A 15 2.15 10.14 14.94
N LYS A 16 1.70 9.14 15.70
CA LYS A 16 1.94 9.08 17.14
C LYS A 16 3.42 8.91 17.46
N GLU A 17 4.13 8.06 16.72
CA GLU A 17 5.58 7.85 16.84
C GLU A 17 6.36 9.14 16.55
N ALA A 18 5.94 9.92 15.55
CA ALA A 18 6.51 11.21 15.22
C ALA A 18 6.34 12.29 16.32
N GLY A 19 5.47 12.03 17.30
CA GLY A 19 5.25 12.93 18.44
C GLY A 19 4.08 13.89 18.26
N VAL A 20 3.17 13.63 17.32
CA VAL A 20 1.93 14.40 17.17
C VAL A 20 1.08 14.25 18.43
N LYS A 21 0.76 15.36 19.06
CA LYS A 21 0.05 15.39 20.35
C LYS A 21 -1.47 15.26 20.22
N SER A 22 -2.03 15.77 19.13
CA SER A 22 -3.48 15.70 18.87
C SER A 22 -3.89 14.31 18.41
N LYS A 23 -5.12 13.93 18.70
CA LYS A 23 -5.71 12.72 18.13
C LYS A 23 -5.97 12.95 16.65
N PRO A 24 -5.39 12.14 15.73
CA PRO A 24 -5.58 12.35 14.32
C PRO A 24 -7.05 12.21 13.88
N TYR A 25 -7.52 13.14 13.06
CA TYR A 25 -8.81 13.03 12.38
C TYR A 25 -8.75 12.00 11.25
N THR A 26 -9.83 11.26 11.06
CA THR A 26 -9.95 10.25 10.01
C THR A 26 -11.09 10.54 9.03
N ALA A 27 -11.73 11.69 9.17
CA ALA A 27 -12.79 12.15 8.28
C ALA A 27 -12.63 13.64 7.99
N LEU A 28 -12.63 14.00 6.70
CA LEU A 28 -12.44 15.38 6.24
C LEU A 28 -13.43 16.35 6.88
N LYS A 29 -14.72 16.01 6.92
CA LYS A 29 -15.76 16.85 7.53
C LYS A 29 -15.52 17.18 9.02
N ARG A 30 -14.85 16.28 9.75
CA ARG A 30 -14.49 16.52 11.15
C ARG A 30 -13.28 17.43 11.26
N LEU A 31 -12.31 17.23 10.36
CA LEU A 31 -11.12 18.06 10.27
C LEU A 31 -11.50 19.52 9.96
N GLU A 32 -12.34 19.75 8.95
CA GLU A 32 -12.83 21.09 8.54
C GLU A 32 -13.58 21.83 9.66
N LYS A 33 -14.23 21.09 10.55
CA LYS A 33 -14.93 21.66 11.73
C LYS A 33 -14.04 21.82 12.94
N SER A 34 -12.79 21.37 12.86
CA SER A 34 -11.84 21.49 13.96
C SER A 34 -11.53 22.94 14.25
N GLN A 35 -11.47 23.27 15.54
CA GLN A 35 -11.06 24.57 16.06
C GLN A 35 -9.65 24.49 16.68
N GLU A 36 -8.99 23.34 16.55
CA GLU A 36 -7.71 23.06 17.16
C GLU A 36 -6.58 23.61 16.31
N SER A 37 -5.55 24.13 16.97
CA SER A 37 -4.38 24.68 16.32
C SER A 37 -3.30 23.63 16.12
N HIS A 38 -3.26 22.62 17.00
CA HIS A 38 -2.46 21.41 16.81
C HIS A 38 -3.34 20.37 16.17
N VAL A 39 -3.18 20.11 14.90
CA VAL A 39 -4.06 19.23 14.14
C VAL A 39 -3.28 18.18 13.37
N SER A 40 -3.83 16.99 13.29
CA SER A 40 -3.32 15.94 12.42
C SER A 40 -4.47 15.13 11.84
N ALA A 41 -4.26 14.55 10.68
CA ALA A 41 -5.27 13.74 10.04
C ALA A 41 -4.67 12.64 9.16
N VAL A 42 -5.41 11.55 9.03
CA VAL A 42 -5.19 10.49 8.03
C VAL A 42 -6.50 10.32 7.28
N ILE A 43 -6.58 10.92 6.12
CA ILE A 43 -7.79 10.96 5.29
C ILE A 43 -7.61 10.05 4.08
N PHE A 44 -8.51 9.11 3.89
CA PHE A 44 -8.55 8.33 2.66
C PHE A 44 -8.94 9.23 1.48
N ASP A 45 -8.11 9.25 0.44
CA ASP A 45 -8.29 10.08 -0.74
C ASP A 45 -8.96 9.29 -1.87
N LYS A 46 -8.26 8.28 -2.37
CA LYS A 46 -8.74 7.46 -3.50
C LYS A 46 -8.17 6.05 -3.49
N GLU A 47 -8.82 5.20 -4.27
CA GLU A 47 -8.34 3.87 -4.61
C GLU A 47 -8.22 3.74 -6.12
N THR A 48 -7.08 3.25 -6.58
CA THR A 48 -6.86 2.95 -8.00
C THR A 48 -6.74 1.45 -8.19
N ILE A 49 -7.53 0.90 -9.11
CA ILE A 49 -7.56 -0.54 -9.40
C ILE A 49 -7.19 -0.75 -10.86
N THR A 50 -6.17 -1.58 -11.11
CA THR A 50 -5.73 -1.95 -12.45
C THR A 50 -5.59 -3.45 -12.61
N ARG A 51 -5.84 -3.99 -13.79
CA ARG A 51 -5.66 -5.43 -14.08
C ARG A 51 -4.21 -5.84 -13.86
N ASN A 52 -4.07 -7.02 -13.27
CA ASN A 52 -2.79 -7.71 -13.12
C ASN A 52 -2.99 -9.18 -13.52
N GLY A 53 -1.95 -9.93 -13.70
CA GLY A 53 -2.03 -11.36 -14.06
C GLY A 53 -0.86 -12.15 -13.50
N SER A 54 -0.06 -11.53 -12.63
CA SER A 54 1.11 -12.18 -12.04
C SER A 54 0.70 -13.32 -11.12
N LYS A 55 1.52 -14.37 -11.13
CA LYS A 55 1.31 -15.58 -10.34
C LYS A 55 2.57 -15.87 -9.55
N LYS A 56 2.41 -16.25 -8.29
CA LYS A 56 3.50 -16.76 -7.45
C LYS A 56 3.11 -18.07 -6.81
N ILE A 57 4.10 -18.90 -6.53
CA ILE A 57 3.96 -20.13 -5.77
C ILE A 57 4.45 -19.85 -4.35
N TYR A 58 3.72 -20.29 -3.35
CA TYR A 58 4.10 -20.18 -1.96
C TYR A 58 3.71 -21.45 -1.19
N ARG A 59 4.25 -21.61 0.00
CA ARG A 59 3.81 -22.65 0.93
C ARG A 59 2.96 -22.03 2.02
N ASP A 60 1.84 -22.65 2.31
CA ASP A 60 0.99 -22.24 3.43
C ASP A 60 1.61 -22.64 4.79
N GLN A 61 0.92 -22.31 5.87
CA GLN A 61 1.38 -22.62 7.24
C GLN A 61 1.45 -24.14 7.51
N GLN A 62 0.74 -24.94 6.75
CA GLN A 62 0.77 -26.40 6.81
C GLN A 62 1.83 -27.01 5.88
N GLY A 63 2.59 -26.18 5.15
CA GLY A 63 3.60 -26.61 4.21
C GLY A 63 3.06 -27.01 2.83
N ALA A 64 1.76 -26.93 2.58
CA ALA A 64 1.17 -27.24 1.29
C ALA A 64 1.51 -26.16 0.26
N GLN A 65 1.85 -26.62 -0.96
CA GLN A 65 2.19 -25.75 -2.06
C GLN A 65 0.91 -25.15 -2.66
N LYS A 66 0.86 -23.80 -2.72
CA LYS A 66 -0.27 -23.05 -3.27
C LYS A 66 0.18 -22.07 -4.33
N LYS A 67 -0.72 -21.76 -5.24
CA LYS A 67 -0.53 -20.77 -6.28
C LYS A 67 -1.39 -19.55 -5.97
N ARG A 68 -0.74 -18.40 -5.80
CA ARG A 68 -1.41 -17.11 -5.61
C ARG A 68 -1.39 -16.31 -6.90
N TRP A 69 -2.55 -15.92 -7.35
CA TRP A 69 -2.73 -15.10 -8.52
C TRP A 69 -3.15 -13.69 -8.10
N LYS A 70 -2.34 -12.68 -8.44
CA LYS A 70 -2.71 -11.27 -8.29
C LYS A 70 -3.62 -10.89 -9.45
N VAL A 71 -4.90 -10.76 -9.19
CA VAL A 71 -5.92 -10.48 -10.21
C VAL A 71 -5.93 -9.00 -10.57
N PHE A 72 -5.75 -8.14 -9.54
CA PHE A 72 -5.68 -6.69 -9.69
C PHE A 72 -4.57 -6.11 -8.81
N ASN A 73 -3.94 -5.05 -9.28
CA ASN A 73 -3.28 -4.09 -8.40
C ASN A 73 -4.34 -3.26 -7.70
N ARG A 74 -4.02 -2.85 -6.47
CA ARG A 74 -4.89 -2.05 -5.64
C ARG A 74 -4.05 -1.02 -4.89
N ASP A 75 -4.07 0.22 -5.34
CA ASP A 75 -3.31 1.30 -4.75
C ASP A 75 -4.24 2.18 -3.92
N LEU A 76 -3.97 2.25 -2.62
CA LEU A 76 -4.72 3.08 -1.67
C LEU A 76 -3.92 4.34 -1.37
N ALA A 77 -4.49 5.49 -1.68
CA ALA A 77 -3.91 6.79 -1.38
C ALA A 77 -4.54 7.41 -0.15
N PHE A 78 -3.70 7.82 0.81
CA PHE A 78 -4.10 8.55 2.01
C PHE A 78 -3.41 9.90 2.04
N ALA A 79 -4.18 10.95 2.35
CA ALA A 79 -3.63 12.24 2.70
C ALA A 79 -3.31 12.27 4.19
N VAL A 80 -2.04 12.49 4.52
CA VAL A 80 -1.59 12.73 5.90
C VAL A 80 -1.39 14.21 6.07
N ILE A 81 -2.01 14.79 7.10
CA ILE A 81 -1.99 16.23 7.38
C ILE A 81 -1.42 16.44 8.77
N ILE A 82 -0.47 17.37 8.88
CA ILE A 82 0.10 17.83 10.14
C ILE A 82 0.03 19.35 10.14
N GLY A 83 -0.61 19.93 11.15
CA GLY A 83 -0.72 21.38 11.31
C GLY A 83 -0.41 21.83 12.72
N ASP A 84 0.21 23.01 12.85
CA ASP A 84 0.58 23.64 14.11
C ASP A 84 0.68 25.16 13.96
N TYR A 85 1.11 25.86 15.04
CA TYR A 85 1.29 27.29 15.06
C TYR A 85 2.53 27.82 14.34
N SER A 86 3.57 27.00 14.19
CA SER A 86 4.84 27.42 13.61
C SER A 86 5.35 26.45 12.56
N ASP A 87 6.01 27.01 11.57
CA ASP A 87 6.66 26.27 10.47
C ASP A 87 7.67 25.27 11.03
N ASP A 88 8.54 25.72 11.94
CA ASP A 88 9.57 24.86 12.55
C ASP A 88 8.99 23.63 13.24
N THR A 89 7.84 23.80 13.92
CA THR A 89 7.17 22.69 14.61
C THR A 89 6.58 21.70 13.60
N VAL A 90 5.90 22.21 12.56
CA VAL A 90 5.32 21.36 11.51
C VAL A 90 6.42 20.63 10.75
N GLU A 91 7.50 21.34 10.37
CA GLU A 91 8.63 20.74 9.67
C GLU A 91 9.29 19.63 10.50
N ALA A 92 9.56 19.88 11.78
CA ALA A 92 10.16 18.88 12.66
C ALA A 92 9.27 17.64 12.84
N LEU A 93 7.96 17.80 12.96
CA LEU A 93 7.02 16.69 13.04
C LEU A 93 6.92 15.92 11.71
N PHE A 94 6.91 16.67 10.62
CA PHE A 94 6.85 16.09 9.27
C PHE A 94 8.10 15.27 8.95
N GLU A 95 9.29 15.79 9.24
CA GLU A 95 10.56 15.06 9.08
C GLU A 95 10.58 13.76 9.91
N LYS A 96 10.16 13.84 11.18
CA LYS A 96 10.05 12.66 12.05
C LYS A 96 9.05 11.65 11.51
N PHE A 97 7.91 12.11 10.99
CA PHE A 97 6.92 11.24 10.38
C PHE A 97 7.52 10.52 9.17
N LEU A 98 8.13 11.25 8.23
CA LEU A 98 8.76 10.65 7.04
C LEU A 98 9.88 9.67 7.41
N ALA A 99 10.73 10.03 8.38
CA ALA A 99 11.81 9.18 8.86
C ALA A 99 11.32 7.90 9.54
N SER A 100 10.11 7.90 10.08
CA SER A 100 9.49 6.74 10.73
C SER A 100 8.85 5.76 9.75
N LEU A 101 8.64 6.15 8.49
CA LEU A 101 7.99 5.29 7.50
C LEU A 101 8.89 4.12 7.08
N ASP A 102 8.33 2.93 7.09
CA ASP A 102 8.97 1.74 6.55
C ASP A 102 8.84 1.70 5.02
N ARG A 103 9.61 0.84 4.36
CA ARG A 103 9.50 0.62 2.91
C ARG A 103 8.18 -0.01 2.49
N GLY A 104 7.47 -0.61 3.41
CA GLY A 104 6.20 -1.28 3.19
C GLY A 104 5.74 -2.04 4.42
N ILE A 105 4.55 -2.59 4.34
CA ILE A 105 3.92 -3.40 5.38
C ILE A 105 3.56 -4.79 4.85
N TRP A 106 3.42 -5.75 5.75
CA TRP A 106 2.93 -7.07 5.41
C TRP A 106 1.43 -7.16 5.70
N VAL A 107 0.64 -7.48 4.69
CA VAL A 107 -0.82 -7.65 4.80
C VAL A 107 -1.19 -9.02 4.23
N ASN A 108 -1.75 -9.88 5.06
CA ASN A 108 -2.17 -11.24 4.69
C ASN A 108 -1.09 -12.06 3.94
N GLY A 109 0.18 -11.90 4.34
CA GLY A 109 1.31 -12.62 3.74
C GLY A 109 1.84 -12.02 2.44
N ASP A 110 1.36 -10.86 2.03
CA ASP A 110 1.89 -10.10 0.90
C ASP A 110 2.55 -8.82 1.38
N PHE A 111 3.73 -8.52 0.82
CA PHE A 111 4.41 -7.25 1.06
C PHE A 111 3.76 -6.15 0.23
N VAL A 112 3.36 -5.08 0.91
CA VAL A 112 2.72 -3.90 0.34
C VAL A 112 3.70 -2.75 0.43
N PRO A 113 4.32 -2.33 -0.67
CA PRO A 113 5.19 -1.16 -0.71
C PRO A 113 4.45 0.11 -0.30
N ILE A 114 5.20 1.03 0.33
CA ILE A 114 4.74 2.37 0.67
C ILE A 114 5.52 3.36 -0.19
N GLU A 115 4.80 4.24 -0.88
CA GLU A 115 5.34 5.34 -1.64
C GLU A 115 4.82 6.66 -1.08
N VAL A 116 5.65 7.67 -1.12
CA VAL A 116 5.31 9.02 -0.68
C VAL A 116 5.39 9.93 -1.91
N GLU A 117 4.31 10.64 -2.17
CA GLU A 117 4.23 11.62 -3.25
C GLU A 117 4.38 13.04 -2.71
N ASP A 118 4.08 14.01 -3.55
CA ASP A 118 4.24 15.44 -3.28
C ASP A 118 3.65 15.89 -1.95
N ALA A 119 4.36 16.78 -1.28
CA ALA A 119 3.90 17.48 -0.10
C ALA A 119 3.47 18.90 -0.46
N GLU A 120 2.31 19.29 0.01
CA GLU A 120 1.75 20.63 -0.16
C GLU A 120 1.74 21.34 1.18
N TRP A 121 2.25 22.56 1.20
CA TRP A 121 2.27 23.42 2.38
C TRP A 121 1.22 24.51 2.22
N ALA A 122 0.46 24.74 3.29
CA ALA A 122 -0.53 25.81 3.37
C ALA A 122 -0.24 26.67 4.61
N ASP A 123 -0.31 27.98 4.43
CA ASP A 123 -0.24 28.96 5.50
C ASP A 123 -1.63 29.45 5.95
N GLU A 124 -1.65 30.45 6.84
CA GLU A 124 -2.87 31.00 7.44
C GLU A 124 -3.90 31.50 6.42
N GLU A 125 -3.46 32.02 5.27
CA GLU A 125 -4.36 32.61 4.26
C GLU A 125 -5.05 31.56 3.42
N ASP A 126 -4.42 30.42 3.20
CA ASP A 126 -4.90 29.33 2.34
C ASP A 126 -5.52 28.16 3.12
N SER A 127 -5.40 28.17 4.44
CA SER A 127 -5.82 27.05 5.28
C SER A 127 -7.28 27.17 5.72
N ILE A 128 -8.08 26.15 5.41
CA ILE A 128 -9.41 25.92 5.99
C ILE A 128 -9.28 25.60 7.50
N LEU A 129 -8.08 25.25 7.93
CA LEU A 129 -7.75 24.91 9.31
C LEU A 129 -7.32 26.16 10.08
N LYS A 130 -7.57 26.19 11.37
CA LYS A 130 -7.05 27.23 12.27
C LYS A 130 -5.59 27.07 12.65
N ALA A 131 -4.94 26.02 12.18
CA ALA A 131 -3.49 25.88 12.22
C ALA A 131 -2.87 26.98 11.34
N ARG A 132 -1.85 27.65 11.84
CA ARG A 132 -1.17 28.70 11.07
C ARG A 132 -0.43 28.13 9.88
N VAL A 133 0.12 26.93 10.05
CA VAL A 133 0.84 26.20 9.00
C VAL A 133 0.40 24.75 9.01
N ALA A 134 0.21 24.19 7.85
CA ALA A 134 -0.09 22.79 7.69
C ALA A 134 0.66 22.22 6.48
N VAL A 135 1.10 20.97 6.59
CA VAL A 135 1.61 20.18 5.49
C VAL A 135 0.67 19.02 5.20
N ARG A 136 0.38 18.78 3.94
CA ARG A 136 -0.38 17.65 3.43
C ARG A 136 0.53 16.83 2.55
N VAL A 137 0.66 15.54 2.83
CA VAL A 137 1.46 14.61 2.03
C VAL A 137 0.63 13.40 1.64
N MET A 138 0.81 12.93 0.42
CA MET A 138 0.15 11.71 -0.06
C MET A 138 1.03 10.49 0.20
N VAL A 139 0.44 9.48 0.83
CA VAL A 139 1.08 8.19 1.09
C VAL A 139 0.26 7.10 0.40
N ILE A 140 0.93 6.31 -0.45
CA ILE A 140 0.30 5.28 -1.28
C ILE A 140 0.76 3.91 -0.83
N PHE A 141 -0.21 3.00 -0.66
CA PHE A 141 0.01 1.60 -0.36
C PHE A 141 -0.34 0.76 -1.58
N SER A 142 0.66 0.13 -2.20
CA SER A 142 0.51 -0.64 -3.43
C SER A 142 0.30 -2.13 -3.14
N GLY A 143 -0.94 -2.51 -2.93
CA GLY A 143 -1.37 -3.88 -2.67
C GLY A 143 -2.01 -4.58 -3.86
N GLY A 144 -2.95 -5.48 -3.59
CA GLY A 144 -3.65 -6.20 -4.64
C GLY A 144 -4.85 -7.00 -4.16
N PHE A 145 -5.61 -7.48 -5.13
CA PHE A 145 -6.60 -8.53 -4.94
C PHE A 145 -6.02 -9.86 -5.43
N TYR A 146 -6.10 -10.87 -4.57
CA TYR A 146 -5.48 -12.17 -4.79
C TYR A 146 -6.51 -13.29 -4.85
N ARG A 147 -6.21 -14.30 -5.66
CA ARG A 147 -6.93 -15.58 -5.69
C ARG A 147 -5.93 -16.70 -5.48
N ASP A 148 -6.18 -17.50 -4.47
CA ASP A 148 -5.39 -18.67 -4.18
C ASP A 148 -6.03 -19.91 -4.80
N THR A 149 -5.20 -20.78 -5.37
CA THR A 149 -5.61 -22.07 -5.93
C THR A 149 -4.68 -23.16 -5.42
N ASP A 150 -5.24 -24.33 -5.18
CA ASP A 150 -4.46 -25.50 -4.80
C ASP A 150 -3.66 -26.03 -6.00
N PHE A 151 -2.48 -26.57 -5.71
CA PHE A 151 -1.75 -27.40 -6.65
C PHE A 151 -2.39 -28.79 -6.61
N GLY A 152 -3.02 -29.23 -7.69
CA GLY A 152 -3.31 -30.64 -7.90
C GLY A 152 -2.00 -31.38 -8.10
N PRO A 153 -1.65 -32.40 -7.28
CA PRO A 153 -0.51 -33.22 -7.57
C PRO A 153 -0.76 -33.94 -8.90
N LEU A 154 0.22 -33.91 -9.81
CA LEU A 154 0.24 -34.76 -10.98
C LEU A 154 0.43 -36.20 -10.46
N THR A 155 -0.65 -36.96 -10.32
CA THR A 155 -0.60 -38.31 -9.78
C THR A 155 -0.21 -39.35 -10.80
N HIS A 156 -0.41 -39.08 -12.11
CA HIS A 156 -0.07 -39.97 -13.18
C HIS A 156 0.08 -39.26 -14.51
N VAL A 157 1.15 -39.56 -15.25
CA VAL A 157 1.37 -39.11 -16.62
C VAL A 157 1.47 -40.38 -17.48
N GLU A 158 0.48 -40.63 -18.32
CA GLU A 158 0.57 -41.65 -19.35
C GLU A 158 1.21 -41.07 -20.62
N ILE A 159 2.34 -41.61 -21.03
CA ILE A 159 2.96 -41.30 -22.32
C ILE A 159 2.51 -42.39 -23.30
N ASN A 160 1.46 -42.09 -24.08
CA ASN A 160 0.86 -43.10 -24.98
C ASN A 160 1.61 -43.28 -26.30
N ALA A 161 2.41 -42.35 -26.76
CA ALA A 161 3.27 -42.52 -27.93
C ALA A 161 4.43 -41.51 -27.94
N ILE A 162 5.60 -42.00 -28.35
CA ILE A 162 6.68 -41.17 -28.79
C ILE A 162 6.90 -41.47 -30.26
N GLU A 163 6.44 -40.61 -31.16
CA GLU A 163 6.75 -40.71 -32.57
C GLU A 163 8.20 -40.25 -32.79
N LYS A 164 9.07 -41.23 -33.16
CA LYS A 164 10.38 -40.88 -33.71
C LYS A 164 10.16 -40.42 -35.14
N SER A 165 10.30 -39.16 -35.42
CA SER A 165 10.51 -38.64 -36.75
C SER A 165 11.82 -39.21 -37.28
N ASN A 166 11.76 -40.29 -38.05
CA ASN A 166 12.90 -40.74 -38.87
C ASN A 166 13.08 -39.71 -39.98
N GLY A 167 14.00 -38.77 -39.82
CA GLY A 167 14.45 -37.96 -40.91
C GLY A 167 15.00 -38.83 -42.02
N LYS A 168 14.25 -38.96 -43.11
CA LYS A 168 14.81 -39.44 -44.35
C LYS A 168 15.82 -38.41 -44.83
N GLU A 169 17.09 -38.78 -44.83
CA GLU A 169 18.09 -38.04 -45.58
C GLU A 169 17.71 -38.09 -47.07
N PRO A 170 17.82 -36.97 -47.80
CA PRO A 170 17.62 -36.99 -49.23
C PRO A 170 18.82 -37.76 -49.85
N VAL A 171 18.50 -38.86 -50.51
CA VAL A 171 19.44 -39.55 -51.37
C VAL A 171 19.68 -38.68 -52.60
N ASN A 172 20.87 -38.03 -52.62
CA ASN A 172 21.38 -37.45 -53.87
C ASN A 172 21.78 -38.58 -54.79
N GLY A 173 21.04 -38.72 -55.83
CA GLY A 173 21.47 -39.44 -57.03
C GLY A 173 22.06 -38.50 -58.06
#